data_71dc76120a7347681bdcc17d2acf05ac
#
_entry.id   71dc76120a7347681bdcc17d2acf05ac
#
_cell.length_a   1.000
_cell.length_b   1.000
_cell.length_c   1.000
_cell.angle_alpha   90.00
_cell.angle_beta   90.00
_cell.angle_gamma   90.00
#
_symmetry.space_group_name_H-M   'P 1'
#
loop_
_entity.id
_entity.type
_entity.pdbx_description
1 polymer ?
#
loop_
_entity_poly.entity_id
_entity_poly.type
_entity_poly.pdbx_seq_one_letter_code
_entity_poly.pdbx_strand_id
1 'polypeptide(L)'
;PVQYEWDMKLWWPHNEAIYGCLLAYSLTGKHFYEDWFERILKWSLKRYPDRQCGEWFGYLHRDGSLSHDLKGNMWKGPFHLPRQQLYCHLLLQEMLGRT
;
A
#
# COMPACT_ATOMS: atom_id res chain seq x y z
N PRO A 1 -15.59 5.61 -23.16
CA PRO A 1 -15.98 4.47 -22.32
C PRO A 1 -15.42 4.58 -20.91
N VAL A 2 -16.21 4.18 -19.94
CA VAL A 2 -15.81 4.17 -18.54
C VAL A 2 -15.08 2.86 -18.26
N GLN A 3 -13.89 2.94 -17.65
CA GLN A 3 -13.17 1.75 -17.23
C GLN A 3 -13.70 1.25 -15.90
N TYR A 4 -13.64 -0.06 -15.70
CA TYR A 4 -14.18 -0.71 -14.50
C TYR A 4 -13.52 -0.18 -13.21
N GLU A 5 -12.21 0.08 -13.23
CA GLU A 5 -11.47 0.49 -12.04
C GLU A 5 -11.45 2.01 -11.79
N TRP A 6 -12.10 2.82 -12.61
CA TRP A 6 -12.02 4.28 -12.46
C TRP A 6 -12.53 4.78 -11.10
N ASP A 7 -13.40 4.02 -10.48
CA ASP A 7 -14.03 4.37 -9.22
C ASP A 7 -13.56 3.48 -8.05
N MET A 8 -12.48 2.74 -8.25
CA MET A 8 -12.02 1.75 -7.28
C MET A 8 -10.73 2.17 -6.61
N LYS A 9 -10.50 1.57 -5.43
CA LYS A 9 -9.21 1.65 -4.74
C LYS A 9 -8.48 0.34 -4.94
N LEU A 10 -7.33 0.40 -5.58
CA LEU A 10 -6.55 -0.76 -5.95
C LEU A 10 -5.33 -0.91 -5.03
N TRP A 11 -4.86 -2.16 -4.87
CA TRP A 11 -3.74 -2.49 -3.99
C TRP A 11 -2.44 -1.79 -4.41
N TRP A 12 -2.09 -1.82 -5.69
CA TRP A 12 -0.77 -1.40 -6.14
C TRP A 12 -0.51 0.10 -6.00
N PRO A 13 -1.46 1.01 -6.28
CA PRO A 13 -1.22 2.43 -6.00
C PRO A 13 -0.98 2.69 -4.52
N HIS A 14 -1.68 1.97 -3.64
CA HIS A 14 -1.47 2.09 -2.20
C HIS A 14 -0.10 1.59 -1.78
N ASN A 15 0.33 0.43 -2.31
CA ASN A 15 1.66 -0.09 -2.03
C ASN A 15 2.75 0.89 -2.48
N GLU A 16 2.64 1.41 -3.70
CA GLU A 16 3.63 2.34 -4.24
C GLU A 16 3.61 3.68 -3.47
N ALA A 17 2.43 4.17 -3.10
CA ALA A 17 2.32 5.40 -2.33
C ALA A 17 2.91 5.26 -0.92
N ILE A 18 2.70 4.12 -0.26
CA ILE A 18 3.28 3.85 1.06
C ILE A 18 4.80 3.93 1.00
N TYR A 19 5.41 3.21 0.09
CA TYR A 19 6.88 3.24 -0.05
C TYR A 19 7.37 4.60 -0.52
N GLY A 20 6.69 5.20 -1.51
CA GLY A 20 7.08 6.50 -2.06
C GLY A 20 7.08 7.60 -1.01
N CYS A 21 6.06 7.64 -0.15
CA CYS A 21 5.99 8.62 0.93
C CYS A 21 7.07 8.39 1.98
N LEU A 22 7.34 7.14 2.34
CA LEU A 22 8.40 6.83 3.30
C LEU A 22 9.77 7.22 2.74
N LEU A 23 10.03 6.90 1.48
CA LEU A 23 11.28 7.28 0.82
C LEU A 23 11.44 8.79 0.76
N ALA A 24 10.40 9.52 0.37
CA ALA A 24 10.43 10.98 0.30
C ALA A 24 10.70 11.58 1.68
N TYR A 25 10.09 11.06 2.73
CA TYR A 25 10.37 11.49 4.10
C TYR A 25 11.84 11.23 4.47
N SER A 26 12.33 10.03 4.16
CA SER A 26 13.72 9.66 4.46
C SER A 26 14.73 10.60 3.79
N LEU A 27 14.44 11.05 2.56
CA LEU A 27 15.35 11.91 1.80
C LEU A 27 15.23 13.38 2.15
N THR A 28 14.06 13.85 2.56
CA THR A 28 13.79 15.27 2.77
C THR A 28 13.61 15.68 4.23
N GLY A 29 13.19 14.75 5.09
CA GLY A 29 12.82 15.04 6.47
C GLY A 29 11.53 15.84 6.62
N LYS A 30 10.78 16.03 5.54
CA LYS A 30 9.55 16.84 5.58
C LYS A 30 8.39 16.04 6.13
N HIS A 31 7.80 16.51 7.22
CA HIS A 31 6.69 15.84 7.91
C HIS A 31 5.44 15.65 7.04
N PHE A 32 5.29 16.44 6.00
CA PHE A 32 4.23 16.23 5.01
C PHE A 32 4.22 14.79 4.48
N TYR A 33 5.39 14.25 4.15
CA TYR A 33 5.50 12.88 3.64
C TYR A 33 5.28 11.83 4.72
N GLU A 34 5.73 12.10 5.95
CA GLU A 34 5.48 11.21 7.08
C GLU A 34 3.98 11.11 7.36
N ASP A 35 3.27 12.23 7.36
CA ASP A 35 1.83 12.25 7.59
C ASP A 35 1.08 11.45 6.54
N TRP A 36 1.42 11.59 5.27
CA TRP A 36 0.80 10.83 4.20
C TRP A 36 1.14 9.35 4.27
N PHE A 37 2.38 9.02 4.60
CA PHE A 37 2.79 7.64 4.82
C PHE A 37 1.91 6.98 5.88
N GLU A 38 1.77 7.60 7.03
CA GLU A 38 0.97 7.06 8.12
C GLU A 38 -0.51 6.93 7.76
N ARG A 39 -1.06 7.94 7.09
CA ARG A 39 -2.48 7.93 6.70
C ARG A 39 -2.77 6.82 5.71
N ILE A 40 -1.96 6.69 4.68
CA ILE A 40 -2.16 5.66 3.65
C ILE A 40 -1.92 4.27 4.24
N LEU A 41 -0.89 4.12 5.06
CA LEU A 41 -0.59 2.84 5.71
C LEU A 41 -1.74 2.39 6.62
N LYS A 42 -2.22 3.28 7.49
CA LYS A 42 -3.32 2.96 8.40
C LYS A 42 -4.58 2.57 7.64
N TRP A 43 -4.94 3.35 6.63
CA TRP A 43 -6.12 3.07 5.81
C TRP A 43 -5.99 1.71 5.10
N SER A 44 -4.83 1.44 4.53
CA SER A 44 -4.56 0.22 3.79
C SER A 44 -4.56 -1.02 4.69
N LEU A 45 -3.88 -0.96 5.83
CA LEU A 45 -3.81 -2.07 6.78
C LEU A 45 -5.16 -2.42 7.39
N LYS A 46 -6.07 -1.48 7.42
CA LYS A 46 -7.43 -1.71 7.92
C LYS A 46 -8.30 -2.43 6.89
N ARG A 47 -8.06 -2.24 5.60
CA ARG A 47 -9.01 -2.62 4.55
C ARG A 47 -8.54 -3.70 3.60
N TYR A 48 -7.26 -3.74 3.25
CA TYR A 48 -6.76 -4.69 2.26
C TYR A 48 -6.46 -6.08 2.80
N PRO A 49 -5.84 -6.25 3.98
CA PRO A 49 -5.43 -7.57 4.42
C PRO A 49 -6.59 -8.53 4.67
N ASP A 50 -6.44 -9.76 4.22
CA ASP A 50 -7.29 -10.86 4.64
C ASP A 50 -6.78 -11.38 5.99
N ARG A 51 -7.52 -11.12 7.05
CA ARG A 51 -7.06 -11.43 8.40
C ARG A 51 -7.20 -12.91 8.76
N GLN A 52 -7.94 -13.67 7.97
CA GLN A 52 -8.08 -15.10 8.18
C GLN A 52 -7.02 -15.91 7.46
N CYS A 53 -6.77 -15.60 6.20
CA CYS A 53 -5.93 -16.42 5.33
C CYS A 53 -4.66 -15.73 4.86
N GLY A 54 -4.44 -14.47 5.24
CA GLY A 54 -3.27 -13.72 4.81
C GLY A 54 -3.41 -13.13 3.42
N GLU A 55 -2.35 -12.44 2.97
CA GLU A 55 -2.32 -11.69 1.73
C GLU A 55 -3.32 -10.52 1.74
N TRP A 56 -3.25 -9.70 0.73
CA TRP A 56 -4.16 -8.57 0.54
C TRP A 56 -5.14 -8.87 -0.56
N PHE A 57 -6.41 -8.51 -0.35
CA PHE A 57 -7.34 -8.36 -1.46
C PHE A 57 -6.87 -7.19 -2.34
N GLY A 58 -7.19 -7.22 -3.62
CA GLY A 58 -6.63 -6.25 -4.56
C GLY A 58 -7.59 -5.13 -4.93
N TYR A 59 -8.88 -5.37 -4.86
CA TYR A 59 -9.88 -4.51 -5.48
C TYR A 59 -10.96 -4.13 -4.47
N LEU A 60 -10.93 -2.87 -4.06
CA LEU A 60 -11.92 -2.31 -3.14
C LEU A 60 -12.77 -1.30 -3.90
N HIS A 61 -14.02 -1.13 -3.46
CA HIS A 61 -14.84 -0.01 -3.88
C HIS A 61 -14.29 1.29 -3.29
N ARG A 62 -14.79 2.41 -3.78
CA ARG A 62 -14.34 3.73 -3.36
C ARG A 62 -14.45 3.93 -1.86
N ASP A 63 -15.47 3.36 -1.23
CA ASP A 63 -15.70 3.47 0.22
C ASP A 63 -14.84 2.51 1.05
N GLY A 64 -14.04 1.66 0.41
CA GLY A 64 -13.18 0.68 1.08
C GLY A 64 -13.80 -0.68 1.26
N SER A 65 -15.05 -0.90 0.85
CA SER A 65 -15.65 -2.23 0.89
C SER A 65 -15.08 -3.13 -0.21
N LEU A 66 -15.11 -4.44 0.03
CA LEU A 66 -14.53 -5.42 -0.89
C LEU A 66 -15.33 -5.52 -2.18
N SER A 67 -14.65 -5.40 -3.33
CA SER A 67 -15.27 -5.58 -4.64
C SER A 67 -15.36 -7.04 -5.01
N HIS A 68 -14.25 -7.79 -4.88
CA HIS A 68 -14.22 -9.24 -5.04
C HIS A 68 -13.08 -9.80 -4.20
N ASP A 69 -13.14 -11.09 -3.93
CA ASP A 69 -12.23 -11.76 -2.99
C ASP A 69 -11.04 -12.45 -3.65
N LEU A 70 -10.79 -12.20 -4.92
CA LEU A 70 -9.62 -12.74 -5.61
C LEU A 70 -8.35 -12.03 -5.13
N LYS A 71 -7.33 -12.80 -4.79
CA LYS A 71 -6.04 -12.26 -4.33
C LYS A 71 -4.97 -12.32 -5.41
N GLY A 72 -5.25 -12.99 -6.52
CA GLY A 72 -4.40 -13.04 -7.68
C GLY A 72 -5.23 -13.14 -8.94
N ASN A 73 -4.78 -12.50 -10.01
CA ASN A 73 -5.42 -12.56 -11.30
C ASN A 73 -4.38 -12.21 -12.39
N MET A 74 -4.85 -11.87 -13.60
CA MET A 74 -3.94 -11.51 -14.69
C MET A 74 -3.04 -10.31 -14.33
N TRP A 75 -3.52 -9.41 -13.48
CA TRP A 75 -2.84 -8.15 -13.14
C TRP A 75 -2.16 -8.20 -11.77
N LYS A 76 -2.81 -8.78 -10.77
CA LYS A 76 -2.29 -8.84 -9.41
C LYS A 76 -1.51 -10.14 -9.19
N GLY A 77 -0.19 -9.99 -9.05
CA GLY A 77 0.72 -11.05 -8.66
C GLY A 77 1.54 -10.65 -7.44
N PRO A 78 2.55 -11.43 -7.05
CA PRO A 78 3.37 -11.19 -5.87
C PRO A 78 4.48 -10.17 -6.14
N PHE A 79 4.13 -8.97 -6.57
CA PHE A 79 5.11 -7.94 -6.93
C PHE A 79 5.01 -6.69 -6.05
N HIS A 80 3.93 -5.92 -6.17
CA HIS A 80 3.84 -4.62 -5.50
C HIS A 80 3.82 -4.75 -3.98
N LEU A 81 3.02 -5.67 -3.44
CA LEU A 81 2.90 -5.84 -2.00
C LEU A 81 4.18 -6.38 -1.36
N PRO A 82 4.78 -7.49 -1.83
CA PRO A 82 6.03 -7.97 -1.24
C PRO A 82 7.17 -6.96 -1.36
N ARG A 83 7.27 -6.26 -2.49
CA ARG A 83 8.30 -5.26 -2.69
C ARG A 83 8.12 -4.09 -1.72
N GLN A 84 6.90 -3.59 -1.58
CA GLN A 84 6.62 -2.50 -0.64
C GLN A 84 6.97 -2.90 0.79
N GLN A 85 6.57 -4.09 1.22
CA GLN A 85 6.85 -4.55 2.58
C GLN A 85 8.35 -4.69 2.82
N LEU A 86 9.06 -5.30 1.88
CA LEU A 86 10.51 -5.48 2.00
C LEU A 86 11.25 -4.14 2.01
N TYR A 87 10.93 -3.27 1.06
CA TYR A 87 11.63 -2.00 0.92
C TYR A 87 11.34 -1.06 2.08
N CYS A 88 10.10 -1.02 2.56
CA CYS A 88 9.77 -0.24 3.75
C CYS A 88 10.49 -0.78 4.98
N HIS A 89 10.56 -2.10 5.13
CA HIS A 89 11.28 -2.72 6.25
C HIS A 89 12.77 -2.32 6.24
N LEU A 90 13.43 -2.47 5.10
CA LEU A 90 14.85 -2.13 4.97
C LEU A 90 15.08 -0.64 5.19
N LEU A 91 14.22 0.21 4.65
CA LEU A 91 14.35 1.65 4.80
C LEU A 91 14.13 2.09 6.24
N LEU A 92 13.16 1.51 6.94
CA LEU A 92 12.93 1.81 8.35
C LEU A 92 14.12 1.38 9.22
N GLN A 93 14.72 0.22 8.93
CA GLN A 93 15.93 -0.20 9.63
C GLN A 93 17.07 0.80 9.42
N GLU A 94 17.26 1.27 8.20
CA GLU A 94 18.29 2.26 7.90
C GLU A 94 18.01 3.58 8.63
N MET A 95 16.76 4.05 8.63
CA MET A 95 16.38 5.28 9.31
C MET A 95 16.60 5.19 10.82
N LEU A 96 16.27 4.05 11.44
CA LEU A 96 16.52 3.83 12.86
C LEU A 96 18.02 3.80 13.17
N GLY A 97 18.83 3.29 12.26
CA GLY A 97 20.28 3.27 12.41
C GLY A 97 20.95 4.65 12.29
N ARG A 98 20.22 5.65 11.77
CA ARG A 98 20.73 7.04 11.69
C ARG A 98 20.63 7.83 13.00
N THR A 99 19.90 7.30 13.97
CA THR A 99 19.67 8.00 15.26
C THR A 99 20.66 7.56 16.38
#